data_c6618cd8bd7e65a95e08d08b88c0faab
#
_entry.id   c6618cd8bd7e65a95e08d08b88c0faab
#
_cell.length_a   1.000
_cell.length_b   1.000
_cell.length_c   1.000
_cell.angle_alpha   90.00
_cell.angle_beta   90.00
_cell.angle_gamma   90.00
#
_symmetry.space_group_name_H-M   'P 1'
#
loop_
_entity.id
_entity.type
_entity.pdbx_description
1 polymer ?
#
loop_
_entity_poly.entity_id
_entity_poly.type
_entity_poly.pdbx_seq_one_letter_code
_entity_poly.pdbx_strand_id
1 'polypeptide(L)'
;DQDFYELITKYEEYTKNILNIEREQKKPRKDYASFSEIKSQIFYMYDELYNPISYEWGNITDKEEIIRILNTYIDNYFDVSDKEIWFNNIKELTDSLGYCSNMKEYKNNPDNYKGSVADISTVLRVALTSKSMTPDLYEIMRLLGKDRIINRINSLEEEL
;
A
#
# COMPACT_ATOMS: atom_id res chain seq x y z
N ASP A 1 -22.65 -13.47 1.75
CA ASP A 1 -21.89 -13.34 3.00
C ASP A 1 -22.51 -12.25 3.87
N GLN A 2 -23.31 -12.66 4.88
CA GLN A 2 -24.06 -11.76 5.77
C GLN A 2 -23.12 -10.89 6.61
N ASP A 3 -22.02 -11.46 7.08
CA ASP A 3 -21.05 -10.75 7.91
C ASP A 3 -20.37 -9.61 7.13
N PHE A 4 -20.05 -9.87 5.87
CA PHE A 4 -19.48 -8.84 5.00
C PHE A 4 -20.49 -7.74 4.72
N TYR A 5 -21.75 -8.09 4.45
CA TYR A 5 -22.82 -7.13 4.25
C TYR A 5 -23.01 -6.21 5.47
N GLU A 6 -23.02 -6.80 6.66
CA GLU A 6 -23.13 -6.03 7.90
C GLU A 6 -21.95 -5.08 8.10
N LEU A 7 -20.74 -5.54 7.78
CA LEU A 7 -19.53 -4.74 7.89
C LEU A 7 -19.54 -3.54 6.95
N ILE A 8 -19.86 -3.73 5.68
CA ILE A 8 -19.90 -2.62 4.71
C ILE A 8 -21.02 -1.63 5.01
N THR A 9 -22.12 -2.11 5.59
CA THR A 9 -23.22 -1.24 6.01
C THR A 9 -22.81 -0.40 7.23
N LYS A 10 -22.11 -1.02 8.18
CA LYS A 10 -21.59 -0.34 9.37
C LYS A 10 -20.64 0.81 9.01
N TYR A 11 -19.84 0.64 7.96
CA TYR A 11 -18.87 1.62 7.51
C TYR A 11 -19.22 2.18 6.13
N GLU A 12 -20.48 2.57 5.93
CA GLU A 12 -21.02 2.94 4.62
C GLU A 12 -20.18 4.02 3.90
N GLU A 13 -19.87 5.13 4.56
CA GLU A 13 -19.10 6.21 3.94
C GLU A 13 -17.67 5.77 3.61
N TYR A 14 -17.04 5.03 4.50
CA TYR A 14 -15.70 4.47 4.28
C TYR A 14 -15.71 3.52 3.09
N THR A 15 -16.71 2.65 3.01
CA THR A 15 -16.89 1.72 1.89
C THR A 15 -17.08 2.46 0.57
N LYS A 16 -17.90 3.49 0.55
CA LYS A 16 -18.09 4.34 -0.65
C LYS A 16 -16.77 4.96 -1.11
N ASN A 17 -15.98 5.47 -0.18
CA ASN A 17 -14.68 6.06 -0.51
C ASN A 17 -13.72 5.04 -1.08
N ILE A 18 -13.70 3.82 -0.55
CA ILE A 18 -12.87 2.72 -1.08
C ILE A 18 -13.30 2.37 -2.50
N LEU A 19 -14.59 2.20 -2.75
CA LEU A 19 -15.11 1.83 -4.06
C LEU A 19 -14.94 2.93 -5.10
N ASN A 20 -14.77 4.19 -4.66
CA ASN A 20 -14.56 5.32 -5.54
C ASN A 20 -13.09 5.55 -5.89
N ILE A 21 -12.15 4.82 -5.29
CA ILE A 21 -10.75 4.94 -5.66
C ILE A 21 -10.62 4.65 -7.17
N GLU A 22 -10.00 5.60 -7.89
CA GLU A 22 -9.75 5.52 -9.34
C GLU A 22 -11.00 5.62 -10.24
N ARG A 23 -12.20 5.84 -9.70
CA ARG A 23 -13.40 5.99 -10.53
C ARG A 23 -13.39 7.23 -11.42
N GLU A 24 -12.73 8.29 -11.00
CA GLU A 24 -12.63 9.53 -11.76
C GLU A 24 -11.52 9.51 -12.81
N GLN A 25 -10.79 8.42 -12.92
CA GLN A 25 -9.74 8.26 -13.93
C GLN A 25 -10.34 8.08 -15.31
N LYS A 26 -9.55 8.42 -16.35
CA LYS A 26 -9.95 8.29 -17.76
C LYS A 26 -10.37 6.86 -18.14
N LYS A 27 -9.82 5.86 -17.45
CA LYS A 27 -10.20 4.44 -17.59
C LYS A 27 -10.46 3.88 -16.20
N PRO A 28 -11.65 4.12 -15.63
CA PRO A 28 -11.95 3.64 -14.31
C PRO A 28 -11.94 2.11 -14.24
N ARG A 29 -11.73 1.56 -13.04
CA ARG A 29 -11.85 0.13 -12.83
C ARG A 29 -13.27 -0.32 -13.18
N LYS A 30 -13.39 -1.50 -13.75
CA LYS A 30 -14.70 -2.09 -14.05
C LYS A 30 -15.44 -2.39 -12.76
N ASP A 31 -16.77 -2.31 -12.82
CA ASP A 31 -17.62 -2.64 -11.71
C ASP A 31 -17.42 -4.09 -11.26
N TYR A 32 -17.64 -4.32 -9.98
CA TYR A 32 -17.54 -5.63 -9.37
C TYR A 32 -18.76 -6.47 -9.77
N ALA A 33 -18.53 -7.72 -10.19
CA ALA A 33 -19.61 -8.59 -10.65
C ALA A 33 -20.41 -9.23 -9.49
N SER A 34 -19.84 -9.34 -8.29
CA SER A 34 -20.49 -9.94 -7.14
C SER A 34 -19.91 -9.46 -5.81
N PHE A 35 -20.64 -9.70 -4.71
CA PHE A 35 -20.16 -9.44 -3.35
C PHE A 35 -18.86 -10.18 -3.01
N SER A 36 -18.69 -11.41 -3.52
CA SER A 36 -17.47 -12.18 -3.28
C SER A 36 -16.25 -11.51 -3.94
N GLU A 37 -16.42 -10.98 -5.15
CA GLU A 37 -15.35 -10.26 -5.83
C GLU A 37 -15.02 -8.95 -5.12
N ILE A 38 -16.04 -8.22 -4.69
CA ILE A 38 -15.84 -6.99 -3.92
C ILE A 38 -15.02 -7.30 -2.67
N LYS A 39 -15.44 -8.29 -1.90
CA LYS A 39 -14.74 -8.69 -0.67
C LYS A 39 -13.29 -9.06 -0.93
N SER A 40 -13.02 -9.83 -1.98
CA SER A 40 -11.66 -10.27 -2.31
C SER A 40 -10.73 -9.11 -2.72
N GLN A 41 -11.31 -8.00 -3.17
CA GLN A 41 -10.54 -6.84 -3.63
C GLN A 41 -10.37 -5.74 -2.60
N ILE A 42 -11.23 -5.70 -1.57
CA ILE A 42 -11.19 -4.62 -0.57
C ILE A 42 -11.05 -5.10 0.87
N PHE A 43 -10.91 -6.41 1.12
CA PHE A 43 -10.84 -6.96 2.48
C PHE A 43 -9.77 -6.30 3.34
N TYR A 44 -8.63 -5.95 2.73
CA TYR A 44 -7.50 -5.36 3.44
C TYR A 44 -7.82 -3.96 3.99
N MET A 45 -8.88 -3.33 3.53
CA MET A 45 -9.28 -2.00 4.02
C MET A 45 -10.00 -2.05 5.37
N TYR A 46 -10.39 -3.23 5.83
CA TYR A 46 -11.11 -3.42 7.10
C TYR A 46 -10.27 -4.24 8.06
N ASP A 47 -9.99 -3.68 9.26
CA ASP A 47 -9.21 -4.41 10.27
C ASP A 47 -9.88 -5.72 10.66
N GLU A 48 -11.21 -5.76 10.67
CA GLU A 48 -12.00 -6.95 11.00
C GLU A 48 -11.79 -8.10 10.00
N LEU A 49 -11.36 -7.80 8.77
CA LEU A 49 -11.12 -8.78 7.72
C LEU A 49 -9.63 -9.01 7.43
N TYR A 50 -8.78 -8.08 7.87
CA TYR A 50 -7.37 -8.11 7.54
C TYR A 50 -6.60 -9.02 8.50
N ASN A 51 -6.39 -10.25 8.07
CA ASN A 51 -5.60 -11.24 8.82
C ASN A 51 -4.76 -12.05 7.82
N PRO A 52 -3.71 -11.44 7.26
CA PRO A 52 -2.94 -12.08 6.20
C PRO A 52 -2.14 -13.27 6.72
N ILE A 53 -2.17 -14.36 5.95
CA ILE A 53 -1.38 -15.57 6.21
C ILE A 53 -0.07 -15.51 5.41
N SER A 54 -0.07 -14.77 4.31
CA SER A 54 1.09 -14.61 3.44
C SER A 54 1.12 -13.24 2.81
N TYR A 55 2.29 -12.83 2.37
CA TYR A 55 2.54 -11.52 1.76
C TYR A 55 3.14 -11.71 0.38
N GLU A 56 2.64 -10.96 -0.60
CA GLU A 56 3.10 -11.03 -2.00
C GLU A 56 4.32 -10.13 -2.23
N TRP A 57 5.40 -10.35 -1.50
CA TRP A 57 6.62 -9.55 -1.66
C TRP A 57 7.12 -9.60 -3.10
N GLY A 58 7.58 -8.44 -3.59
CA GLY A 58 8.15 -8.34 -4.94
C GLY A 58 9.65 -8.68 -4.96
N ASN A 59 10.45 -7.76 -5.49
CA ASN A 59 11.89 -7.96 -5.61
C ASN A 59 12.64 -7.88 -4.29
N ILE A 60 12.09 -7.17 -3.30
CA ILE A 60 12.70 -7.06 -1.98
C ILE A 60 12.02 -8.08 -1.07
N THR A 61 12.78 -9.10 -0.69
CA THR A 61 12.29 -10.19 0.17
C THR A 61 13.07 -10.33 1.47
N ASP A 62 14.19 -9.62 1.59
CA ASP A 62 15.00 -9.64 2.79
C ASP A 62 14.27 -8.94 3.95
N LYS A 63 14.08 -9.68 5.02
CA LYS A 63 13.33 -9.27 6.21
C LYS A 63 13.89 -7.99 6.84
N GLU A 64 15.20 -7.90 7.01
CA GLU A 64 15.85 -6.75 7.61
C GLU A 64 15.69 -5.50 6.74
N GLU A 65 15.80 -5.67 5.41
CA GLU A 65 15.61 -4.59 4.46
C GLU A 65 14.16 -4.09 4.47
N ILE A 66 13.19 -5.00 4.49
CA ILE A 66 11.77 -4.64 4.59
C ILE A 66 11.50 -3.81 5.84
N ILE A 67 11.99 -4.27 6.99
CA ILE A 67 11.82 -3.56 8.27
C ILE A 67 12.48 -2.18 8.21
N ARG A 68 13.67 -2.09 7.63
CA ARG A 68 14.39 -0.82 7.48
C ARG A 68 13.61 0.18 6.65
N ILE A 69 13.05 -0.27 5.51
CA ILE A 69 12.24 0.58 4.63
C ILE A 69 11.00 1.08 5.37
N LEU A 70 10.27 0.19 6.03
CA LEU A 70 9.03 0.53 6.73
C LEU A 70 9.28 1.52 7.88
N ASN A 71 10.27 1.27 8.71
CA ASN A 71 10.59 2.14 9.84
C ASN A 71 11.11 3.51 9.38
N THR A 72 11.96 3.54 8.38
CA THR A 72 12.46 4.82 7.83
C THR A 72 11.31 5.64 7.27
N TYR A 73 10.36 4.99 6.56
CA TYR A 73 9.19 5.68 6.04
C TYR A 73 8.35 6.29 7.16
N ILE A 74 7.98 5.52 8.16
CA ILE A 74 7.14 5.99 9.28
C ILE A 74 7.83 7.11 10.07
N ASP A 75 9.11 6.96 10.33
CA ASP A 75 9.84 7.91 11.19
C ASP A 75 10.11 9.25 10.52
N ASN A 76 10.31 9.27 9.20
CA ASN A 76 10.83 10.47 8.53
C ASN A 76 10.02 10.96 7.34
N TYR A 77 9.16 10.14 6.73
CA TYR A 77 8.57 10.45 5.43
C TYR A 77 7.05 10.30 5.36
N PHE A 78 6.42 9.95 6.45
CA PHE A 78 4.96 9.74 6.44
C PHE A 78 4.22 11.08 6.36
N ASP A 79 3.47 11.28 5.27
CA ASP A 79 2.55 12.41 5.10
C ASP A 79 1.53 12.04 4.03
N VAL A 80 0.26 11.97 4.40
CA VAL A 80 -0.85 11.66 3.47
C VAL A 80 -1.80 12.85 3.30
N SER A 81 -1.35 14.06 3.67
CA SER A 81 -2.16 15.28 3.56
C SER A 81 -2.39 15.71 2.10
N ASP A 82 -1.45 15.39 1.22
CA ASP A 82 -1.47 15.75 -0.19
C ASP A 82 -0.72 14.70 -1.02
N LYS A 83 -1.27 14.36 -2.17
CA LYS A 83 -0.71 13.32 -3.04
C LYS A 83 0.69 13.67 -3.56
N GLU A 84 0.91 14.92 -3.93
CA GLU A 84 2.21 15.37 -4.43
C GLU A 84 3.27 15.32 -3.33
N ILE A 85 2.95 15.78 -2.13
CA ILE A 85 3.84 15.69 -0.97
C ILE A 85 4.15 14.23 -0.67
N TRP A 86 3.13 13.39 -0.63
CA TRP A 86 3.30 11.96 -0.38
C TRP A 86 4.25 11.31 -1.39
N PHE A 87 4.04 11.58 -2.67
CA PHE A 87 4.89 11.00 -3.72
C PHE A 87 6.33 11.51 -3.67
N ASN A 88 6.53 12.80 -3.40
CA ASN A 88 7.87 13.37 -3.23
C ASN A 88 8.59 12.74 -2.05
N ASN A 89 7.89 12.50 -0.94
CA ASN A 89 8.46 11.83 0.22
C ASN A 89 8.86 10.38 -0.08
N ILE A 90 8.07 9.67 -0.88
CA ILE A 90 8.42 8.31 -1.33
C ILE A 90 9.69 8.34 -2.18
N LYS A 91 9.84 9.33 -3.07
CA LYS A 91 11.07 9.48 -3.87
C LYS A 91 12.28 9.78 -3.01
N GLU A 92 12.15 10.67 -2.04
CA GLU A 92 13.25 10.98 -1.11
C GLU A 92 13.64 9.77 -0.27
N LEU A 93 12.66 9.03 0.24
CA LEU A 93 12.88 7.77 0.94
C LEU A 93 13.67 6.81 0.05
N THR A 94 13.24 6.64 -1.18
CA THR A 94 13.86 5.76 -2.17
C THR A 94 15.34 6.08 -2.34
N ASP A 95 15.64 7.34 -2.61
CA ASP A 95 17.03 7.79 -2.82
C ASP A 95 17.87 7.64 -1.55
N SER A 96 17.31 7.95 -0.38
CA SER A 96 18.03 7.86 0.90
C SER A 96 18.45 6.43 1.24
N LEU A 97 17.74 5.42 0.75
CA LEU A 97 18.02 4.02 1.03
C LEU A 97 18.92 3.33 -0.03
N GLY A 98 19.37 4.07 -1.04
CA GLY A 98 20.26 3.54 -2.09
C GLY A 98 19.51 2.95 -3.28
N TYR A 99 18.23 3.25 -3.42
CA TYR A 99 17.41 2.90 -4.58
C TYR A 99 17.31 4.10 -5.50
N CYS A 100 16.76 3.92 -6.69
CA CYS A 100 16.64 5.00 -7.67
C CYS A 100 15.18 5.47 -7.80
N SER A 101 14.93 6.75 -7.52
CA SER A 101 13.59 7.33 -7.66
C SER A 101 13.24 7.69 -9.10
N ASN A 102 14.22 7.81 -9.99
CA ASN A 102 14.02 8.14 -11.40
C ASN A 102 14.05 6.86 -12.23
N MET A 103 12.90 6.45 -12.77
CA MET A 103 12.78 5.20 -13.52
C MET A 103 13.61 5.19 -14.79
N LYS A 104 13.77 6.33 -15.45
CA LYS A 104 14.59 6.44 -16.66
C LYS A 104 16.08 6.21 -16.33
N GLU A 105 16.55 6.85 -15.27
CA GLU A 105 17.92 6.64 -14.80
C GLU A 105 18.15 5.20 -14.39
N TYR A 106 17.19 4.60 -13.67
CA TYR A 106 17.29 3.20 -13.25
C TYR A 106 17.39 2.25 -14.44
N LYS A 107 16.59 2.46 -15.49
CA LYS A 107 16.63 1.63 -16.70
C LYS A 107 17.96 1.73 -17.43
N ASN A 108 18.57 2.91 -17.40
CA ASN A 108 19.86 3.15 -18.06
C ASN A 108 21.04 2.58 -17.27
N ASN A 109 20.98 2.62 -15.94
CA ASN A 109 22.09 2.24 -15.07
C ASN A 109 21.62 1.41 -13.86
N PRO A 110 20.96 0.26 -14.09
CA PRO A 110 20.37 -0.52 -13.01
C PRO A 110 21.38 -1.03 -11.98
N ASP A 111 22.61 -1.30 -12.41
CA ASP A 111 23.65 -1.86 -11.53
C ASP A 111 24.17 -0.84 -10.50
N ASN A 112 23.88 0.45 -10.68
CA ASN A 112 24.28 1.49 -9.74
C ASN A 112 23.37 1.58 -8.52
N TYR A 113 22.26 0.87 -8.50
CA TYR A 113 21.23 0.98 -7.48
C TYR A 113 20.79 -0.39 -6.97
N LYS A 114 20.25 -0.42 -5.76
CA LYS A 114 19.67 -1.64 -5.16
C LYS A 114 18.36 -2.04 -5.84
N GLY A 115 17.67 -1.09 -6.45
CA GLY A 115 16.38 -1.24 -7.08
C GLY A 115 15.81 0.13 -7.39
N SER A 116 14.50 0.23 -7.53
CA SER A 116 13.82 1.46 -7.94
C SER A 116 12.71 1.86 -6.97
N VAL A 117 12.12 3.04 -7.23
CA VAL A 117 10.93 3.53 -6.51
C VAL A 117 9.76 2.53 -6.59
N ALA A 118 9.66 1.78 -7.68
CA ALA A 118 8.63 0.74 -7.80
C ALA A 118 8.80 -0.36 -6.74
N ASP A 119 10.06 -0.73 -6.44
CA ASP A 119 10.35 -1.74 -5.41
C ASP A 119 9.98 -1.21 -4.02
N ILE A 120 10.30 0.03 -3.72
CA ILE A 120 9.95 0.69 -2.44
C ILE A 120 8.42 0.78 -2.30
N SER A 121 7.73 1.22 -3.34
CA SER A 121 6.27 1.31 -3.33
C SER A 121 5.61 -0.06 -3.13
N THR A 122 6.18 -1.10 -3.73
CA THR A 122 5.70 -2.48 -3.55
C THR A 122 5.84 -2.93 -2.10
N VAL A 123 6.96 -2.66 -1.44
CA VAL A 123 7.14 -3.00 -0.02
C VAL A 123 6.06 -2.33 0.84
N LEU A 124 5.82 -1.03 0.64
CA LEU A 124 4.79 -0.31 1.40
C LEU A 124 3.40 -0.88 1.13
N ARG A 125 3.07 -1.13 -0.13
CA ARG A 125 1.78 -1.69 -0.54
C ARG A 125 1.53 -3.07 0.08
N VAL A 126 2.49 -3.97 -0.04
CA VAL A 126 2.37 -5.34 0.48
C VAL A 126 2.31 -5.33 2.00
N ALA A 127 3.10 -4.50 2.67
CA ALA A 127 3.06 -4.39 4.13
C ALA A 127 1.68 -3.99 4.65
N LEU A 128 0.93 -3.17 3.90
CA LEU A 128 -0.37 -2.66 4.32
C LEU A 128 -1.56 -3.47 3.81
N THR A 129 -1.40 -4.20 2.72
CA THR A 129 -2.52 -4.89 2.06
C THR A 129 -2.30 -6.38 1.89
N SER A 130 -1.11 -6.88 2.09
CA SER A 130 -0.62 -8.22 1.75
C SER A 130 -0.53 -8.49 0.24
N LYS A 131 -1.02 -7.58 -0.61
CA LYS A 131 -1.13 -7.73 -2.06
C LYS A 131 -0.13 -6.85 -2.81
N SER A 132 0.42 -7.36 -3.90
CA SER A 132 1.32 -6.60 -4.79
C SER A 132 0.56 -5.73 -5.79
N MET A 133 -0.70 -6.06 -6.06
CA MET A 133 -1.56 -5.32 -7.01
C MET A 133 -2.81 -4.84 -6.29
N THR A 134 -2.96 -3.52 -6.21
CA THR A 134 -4.12 -2.85 -5.60
C THR A 134 -4.41 -1.56 -6.35
N PRO A 135 -5.53 -0.88 -6.07
CA PRO A 135 -5.71 0.50 -6.49
C PRO A 135 -4.65 1.45 -5.91
N ASP A 136 -4.77 2.73 -6.18
CA ASP A 136 -3.84 3.78 -5.79
C ASP A 136 -3.40 3.70 -4.32
N LEU A 137 -2.11 3.51 -4.10
CA LEU A 137 -1.55 3.35 -2.75
C LEU A 137 -1.75 4.60 -1.88
N TYR A 138 -1.61 5.80 -2.45
CA TYR A 138 -1.87 7.04 -1.70
C TYR A 138 -3.28 7.06 -1.12
N GLU A 139 -4.29 6.74 -1.93
CA GLU A 139 -5.68 6.71 -1.49
C GLU A 139 -5.93 5.64 -0.44
N ILE A 140 -5.31 4.47 -0.58
CA ILE A 140 -5.37 3.42 0.43
C ILE A 140 -4.80 3.92 1.77
N MET A 141 -3.62 4.53 1.74
CA MET A 141 -2.99 5.08 2.96
C MET A 141 -3.83 6.18 3.59
N ARG A 142 -4.37 7.08 2.76
CA ARG A 142 -5.23 8.16 3.25
C ARG A 142 -6.46 7.63 3.98
N LEU A 143 -7.11 6.62 3.41
CA LEU A 143 -8.31 6.02 3.99
C LEU A 143 -8.01 5.16 5.22
N LEU A 144 -6.88 4.44 5.25
CA LEU A 144 -6.46 3.70 6.44
C LEU A 144 -6.14 4.63 7.61
N GLY A 145 -5.42 5.70 7.34
CA GLY A 145 -4.97 6.64 8.36
C GLY A 145 -3.74 6.17 9.12
N LYS A 146 -3.07 7.11 9.76
CA LYS A 146 -1.75 6.90 10.39
C LYS A 146 -1.75 5.78 11.43
N ASP A 147 -2.74 5.76 12.33
CA ASP A 147 -2.76 4.80 13.45
C ASP A 147 -2.86 3.36 12.94
N ARG A 148 -3.73 3.09 11.98
CA ARG A 148 -3.87 1.76 11.41
C ARG A 148 -2.63 1.35 10.61
N ILE A 149 -2.03 2.28 9.88
CA ILE A 149 -0.79 2.04 9.14
C ILE A 149 0.33 1.62 10.10
N ILE A 150 0.53 2.38 11.18
CA ILE A 150 1.54 2.07 12.19
C ILE A 150 1.26 0.73 12.85
N ASN A 151 0.01 0.45 13.22
CA ASN A 151 -0.35 -0.82 13.85
C ASN A 151 -0.08 -2.01 12.92
N ARG A 152 -0.36 -1.89 11.63
CA ARG A 152 -0.08 -2.95 10.66
C ARG A 152 1.40 -3.20 10.49
N ILE A 153 2.20 -2.14 10.42
CA ILE A 153 3.66 -2.24 10.30
C ILE A 153 4.24 -2.90 11.55
N ASN A 154 3.81 -2.49 12.75
CA ASN A 154 4.29 -3.07 13.99
C ASN A 154 3.93 -4.56 14.09
N SER A 155 2.71 -4.93 13.74
CA SER A 155 2.27 -6.33 13.73
C SER A 155 3.08 -7.18 12.74
N LEU A 156 3.35 -6.62 11.57
CA LEU A 156 4.16 -7.29 10.56
C LEU A 156 5.59 -7.54 11.04
N GLU A 157 6.20 -6.56 11.69
CA GLU A 157 7.56 -6.69 12.22
C GLU A 157 7.67 -7.81 13.26
N GLU A 158 6.65 -8.00 14.07
CA GLU A 158 6.60 -9.09 15.05
C GLU A 158 6.50 -10.46 14.37
N GLU A 159 5.85 -10.55 13.21
CA GLU A 159 5.70 -11.80 12.44
C GLU A 159 6.94 -12.15 11.63
N LEU A 160 7.71 -11.15 11.21
CA LEU A 160 8.92 -11.36 10.43
C LEU A 160 10.06 -11.78 11.35
#